data_6517d976e7be9fa9fece6280c3141da3
#
_entry.id   6517d976e7be9fa9fece6280c3141da3
#
_cell.length_a   1.000
_cell.length_b   1.000
_cell.length_c   1.000
_cell.angle_alpha   90.00
_cell.angle_beta   90.00
_cell.angle_gamma   90.00
#
_symmetry.space_group_name_H-M   'P 1'
#
loop_
_entity.id
_entity.type
_entity.pdbx_description
1 polymer ?
#
loop_
_entity_poly.entity_id
_entity_poly.type
_entity_poly.pdbx_seq_one_letter_code
_entity_poly.pdbx_strand_id
1 'polypeptide(L)'
;MPKPDLPTGEGMPLNKYLAHCGIASRRKAVEFIENGMVTVNGTVITEPYYRYQMGDHVTCEGKDVAIQERQIYVLLNKPKGVITTTDDEKGRFTVMDIVDPHFPERIYPVGRLDRETTGLILLTNDGELAQKLTHPSYHAQKQYRIGLSHGLTQEDYDRIMAGVELEDGVVEVNWIRFAEDHPEQDVVELEITSGRNRVVRRLFESLGYEVKRLDRFYFAGLTKKGLQRGGFRELTQREVLLIKHFTGQPGGPKPFEGAFPDDEVDELSDVEDDFYDDDNEA
;
A
#
# COMPACT_ATOMS: atom_id res chain seq x y z
N MET A 1 -1.14 13.05 43.48
CA MET A 1 -0.72 14.20 42.67
C MET A 1 -1.89 14.58 41.78
N PRO A 2 -2.26 15.88 41.61
CA PRO A 2 -3.28 16.27 40.67
C PRO A 2 -2.87 15.82 39.28
N LYS A 3 -3.80 15.26 38.49
CA LYS A 3 -3.59 14.97 37.06
C LYS A 3 -3.27 16.29 36.35
N PRO A 4 -2.25 16.34 35.50
CA PRO A 4 -1.98 17.54 34.74
C PRO A 4 -3.21 17.87 33.87
N ASP A 5 -3.52 19.16 33.74
CA ASP A 5 -4.55 19.64 32.82
C ASP A 5 -4.12 19.27 31.41
N LEU A 6 -4.83 18.30 30.79
CA LEU A 6 -4.51 17.81 29.45
C LEU A 6 -4.98 18.85 28.43
N PRO A 7 -4.13 19.27 27.47
CA PRO A 7 -4.55 20.16 26.40
C PRO A 7 -5.62 19.46 25.55
N THR A 8 -6.85 19.99 25.62
CA THR A 8 -7.99 19.53 24.84
C THR A 8 -8.16 20.46 23.62
N GLY A 9 -7.96 19.94 22.40
CA GLY A 9 -8.28 20.66 21.18
C GLY A 9 -7.20 20.56 20.10
N GLU A 10 -6.41 21.59 19.92
CA GLU A 10 -5.38 21.69 18.87
C GLU A 10 -4.12 20.91 19.26
N GLY A 11 -3.42 20.32 18.24
CA GLY A 11 -2.19 19.57 18.43
C GLY A 11 -2.27 18.12 17.91
N MET A 12 -1.11 17.50 17.79
CA MET A 12 -0.98 16.11 17.26
C MET A 12 -1.12 15.11 18.43
N PRO A 13 -1.92 14.02 18.31
CA PRO A 13 -1.90 12.95 19.31
C PRO A 13 -0.47 12.43 19.56
N LEU A 14 -0.07 12.24 20.81
CA LEU A 14 1.30 11.90 21.19
C LEU A 14 1.76 10.57 20.56
N ASN A 15 0.88 9.58 20.47
CA ASN A 15 1.18 8.33 19.77
C ASN A 15 1.43 8.52 18.26
N LYS A 16 0.78 9.51 17.63
CA LYS A 16 1.04 9.88 16.23
C LYS A 16 2.39 10.60 16.12
N TYR A 17 2.69 11.51 17.05
CA TYR A 17 3.99 12.20 17.12
C TYR A 17 5.15 11.22 17.20
N LEU A 18 5.12 10.27 18.15
CA LEU A 18 6.15 9.24 18.30
C LEU A 18 6.33 8.37 17.05
N ALA A 19 5.23 8.09 16.35
CA ALA A 19 5.30 7.38 15.08
C ALA A 19 5.97 8.21 13.98
N HIS A 20 5.73 9.53 13.92
CA HIS A 20 6.42 10.45 13.00
C HIS A 20 7.90 10.66 13.37
N CYS A 21 8.26 10.49 14.64
CA CYS A 21 9.65 10.45 15.08
C CYS A 21 10.37 9.13 14.71
N GLY A 22 9.66 8.15 14.14
CA GLY A 22 10.24 6.86 13.77
C GLY A 22 10.47 5.89 14.94
N ILE A 23 10.00 6.24 16.16
CA ILE A 23 10.24 5.44 17.37
C ILE A 23 9.52 4.09 17.30
N ALA A 24 8.22 4.11 16.93
CA ALA A 24 7.40 2.90 16.88
C ALA A 24 6.18 3.07 15.96
N SER A 25 5.42 1.97 15.74
CA SER A 25 4.06 2.11 15.18
C SER A 25 3.16 2.88 16.16
N ARG A 26 2.08 3.49 15.67
CA ARG A 26 1.12 4.21 16.53
C ARG A 26 0.57 3.33 17.67
N ARG A 27 0.36 2.02 17.43
CA ARG A 27 -0.11 1.07 18.45
C ARG A 27 0.98 0.81 19.49
N LYS A 28 2.20 0.54 19.06
CA LYS A 28 3.33 0.32 19.97
C LYS A 28 3.68 1.59 20.78
N ALA A 29 3.52 2.77 20.19
CA ALA A 29 3.68 4.06 20.88
C ALA A 29 2.65 4.24 22.03
N VAL A 30 1.44 3.69 21.89
CA VAL A 30 0.46 3.66 22.99
C VAL A 30 1.02 2.89 24.18
N GLU A 31 1.61 1.70 23.94
CA GLU A 31 2.24 0.90 25.02
C GLU A 31 3.38 1.65 25.72
N PHE A 32 4.22 2.37 24.96
CA PHE A 32 5.30 3.19 25.54
C PHE A 32 4.76 4.31 26.44
N ILE A 33 3.69 4.97 26.01
CA ILE A 33 3.03 6.04 26.78
C ILE A 33 2.40 5.45 28.06
N GLU A 34 1.58 4.41 27.95
CA GLU A 34 0.89 3.79 29.07
C GLU A 34 1.85 3.23 30.13
N ASN A 35 3.04 2.74 29.70
CA ASN A 35 4.10 2.26 30.57
C ASN A 35 4.96 3.40 31.17
N GLY A 36 4.64 4.67 30.91
CA GLY A 36 5.35 5.83 31.47
C GLY A 36 6.76 6.03 30.91
N MET A 37 7.06 5.48 29.74
CA MET A 37 8.35 5.61 29.06
C MET A 37 8.51 6.93 28.33
N VAL A 38 7.45 7.76 28.26
CA VAL A 38 7.43 9.01 27.50
C VAL A 38 7.28 10.19 28.45
N THR A 39 8.12 11.22 28.24
CA THR A 39 7.94 12.51 28.93
C THR A 39 7.68 13.63 27.93
N VAL A 40 6.92 14.62 28.36
CA VAL A 40 6.72 15.88 27.64
C VAL A 40 7.09 17.00 28.61
N ASN A 41 8.02 17.87 28.22
CA ASN A 41 8.53 18.96 29.06
C ASN A 41 8.98 18.48 30.47
N GLY A 42 9.59 17.28 30.53
CA GLY A 42 10.06 16.65 31.77
C GLY A 42 8.98 15.96 32.62
N THR A 43 7.71 16.02 32.21
CA THR A 43 6.59 15.36 32.90
C THR A 43 6.27 14.03 32.24
N VAL A 44 6.17 12.94 33.01
CA VAL A 44 5.78 11.61 32.51
C VAL A 44 4.30 11.67 32.08
N ILE A 45 4.05 11.24 30.84
CA ILE A 45 2.69 11.16 30.27
C ILE A 45 2.31 9.68 30.13
N THR A 46 1.14 9.33 30.66
CA THR A 46 0.57 7.97 30.57
C THR A 46 -0.73 7.91 29.76
N GLU A 47 -1.23 9.04 29.29
CA GLU A 47 -2.43 9.15 28.49
C GLU A 47 -2.11 9.18 27.00
N PRO A 48 -2.46 8.13 26.21
CA PRO A 48 -2.12 8.05 24.78
C PRO A 48 -2.78 9.14 23.92
N TYR A 49 -3.87 9.71 24.40
CA TYR A 49 -4.62 10.82 23.76
C TYR A 49 -4.06 12.19 24.09
N TYR A 50 -3.00 12.30 24.93
CA TYR A 50 -2.28 13.56 25.13
C TYR A 50 -1.92 14.21 23.79
N ARG A 51 -2.02 15.53 23.73
CA ARG A 51 -1.76 16.28 22.51
C ARG A 51 -0.42 17.01 22.58
N TYR A 52 0.51 16.56 21.78
CA TYR A 52 1.78 17.26 21.50
C TYR A 52 1.48 18.64 20.91
N GLN A 53 2.13 19.68 21.42
CA GLN A 53 2.10 21.05 20.90
C GLN A 53 3.45 21.37 20.24
N MET A 54 3.42 22.26 19.24
CA MET A 54 4.66 22.72 18.61
C MET A 54 5.54 23.41 19.66
N GLY A 55 6.79 22.94 19.79
CA GLY A 55 7.75 23.43 20.79
C GLY A 55 7.83 22.57 22.07
N ASP A 56 6.94 21.58 22.24
CA ASP A 56 7.10 20.64 23.34
C ASP A 56 8.40 19.81 23.16
N HIS A 57 9.13 19.65 24.26
CA HIS A 57 10.29 18.77 24.35
C HIS A 57 9.82 17.38 24.78
N VAL A 58 9.98 16.39 23.88
CA VAL A 58 9.53 15.02 24.10
C VAL A 58 10.73 14.09 24.23
N THR A 59 10.69 13.22 25.25
CA THR A 59 11.65 12.10 25.36
C THR A 59 10.93 10.76 25.35
N CYS A 60 11.57 9.74 24.83
CA CYS A 60 11.13 8.35 24.93
C CYS A 60 12.28 7.49 25.43
N GLU A 61 12.04 6.70 26.49
CA GLU A 61 13.09 5.93 27.18
C GLU A 61 14.32 6.78 27.55
N GLY A 62 14.10 8.04 27.93
CA GLY A 62 15.13 8.99 28.32
C GLY A 62 15.94 9.60 27.16
N LYS A 63 15.60 9.31 25.93
CA LYS A 63 16.23 9.89 24.72
C LYS A 63 15.34 10.95 24.09
N ASP A 64 15.92 12.05 23.66
CA ASP A 64 15.21 13.08 22.90
C ASP A 64 14.70 12.51 21.59
N VAL A 65 13.47 12.88 21.24
CA VAL A 65 12.84 12.44 19.99
C VAL A 65 12.32 13.63 19.20
N ALA A 66 12.57 13.62 17.90
CA ALA A 66 12.14 14.65 16.96
C ALA A 66 11.53 14.01 15.71
N ILE A 67 10.62 14.76 15.05
CA ILE A 67 10.00 14.31 13.80
C ILE A 67 11.08 14.07 12.74
N GLN A 68 10.97 12.96 12.03
CA GLN A 68 11.81 12.67 10.86
C GLN A 68 11.53 13.69 9.76
N GLU A 69 12.52 14.54 9.45
CA GLU A 69 12.37 15.59 8.44
C GLU A 69 12.33 15.03 7.02
N ARG A 70 13.10 13.97 6.76
CA ARG A 70 13.17 13.35 5.43
C ARG A 70 11.99 12.42 5.20
N GLN A 71 11.16 12.75 4.21
CA GLN A 71 10.11 11.86 3.71
C GLN A 71 10.70 10.89 2.71
N ILE A 72 10.46 9.61 2.91
CA ILE A 72 10.93 8.50 2.07
C ILE A 72 9.76 7.90 1.33
N TYR A 73 9.96 7.61 0.05
CA TYR A 73 8.98 6.95 -0.82
C TYR A 73 9.69 5.89 -1.64
N VAL A 74 9.46 4.63 -1.33
CA VAL A 74 10.10 3.48 -1.97
C VAL A 74 9.06 2.65 -2.68
N LEU A 75 9.25 2.42 -3.98
CA LEU A 75 8.46 1.50 -4.77
C LEU A 75 9.18 0.16 -4.82
N LEU A 76 8.52 -0.90 -4.37
CA LEU A 76 9.00 -2.28 -4.40
C LEU A 76 8.14 -3.09 -5.37
N ASN A 77 8.76 -3.86 -6.26
CA ASN A 77 8.10 -4.93 -7.00
C ASN A 77 8.14 -6.21 -6.15
N LYS A 78 7.12 -6.40 -5.30
CA LYS A 78 7.07 -7.47 -4.31
C LYS A 78 7.09 -8.86 -4.96
N PRO A 79 8.02 -9.74 -4.61
CA PRO A 79 8.02 -11.12 -5.08
C PRO A 79 6.95 -11.97 -4.37
N LYS A 80 6.67 -13.15 -4.92
CA LYS A 80 5.83 -14.18 -4.32
C LYS A 80 6.43 -14.69 -3.01
N GLY A 81 5.63 -15.16 -2.08
CA GLY A 81 6.09 -15.72 -0.81
C GLY A 81 6.41 -14.70 0.28
N VAL A 82 6.56 -13.42 -0.06
CA VAL A 82 6.89 -12.32 0.87
C VAL A 82 5.63 -11.71 1.46
N ILE A 83 5.65 -11.41 2.76
CA ILE A 83 4.49 -10.88 3.50
C ILE A 83 4.56 -9.36 3.59
N THR A 84 3.42 -8.71 3.46
CA THR A 84 3.29 -7.26 3.62
C THR A 84 2.96 -6.91 5.06
N THR A 85 3.98 -6.79 5.89
CA THR A 85 3.88 -6.36 7.29
C THR A 85 5.18 -5.66 7.72
N THR A 86 5.11 -4.84 8.76
CA THR A 86 6.29 -4.25 9.42
C THR A 86 6.85 -5.12 10.54
N ASP A 87 6.11 -6.14 10.95
CA ASP A 87 6.50 -7.06 12.01
C ASP A 87 5.72 -8.38 11.82
N ASP A 88 6.39 -9.51 11.97
CA ASP A 88 5.78 -10.83 11.83
C ASP A 88 6.16 -11.74 12.99
N GLU A 89 5.21 -12.04 13.85
CA GLU A 89 5.38 -12.90 15.04
C GLU A 89 5.88 -14.31 14.69
N LYS A 90 5.70 -14.77 13.44
CA LYS A 90 6.12 -16.09 12.98
C LYS A 90 7.50 -16.09 12.30
N GLY A 91 8.17 -14.93 12.23
CA GLY A 91 9.49 -14.79 11.64
C GLY A 91 9.56 -15.09 10.14
N ARG A 92 8.45 -14.91 9.40
CA ARG A 92 8.42 -15.11 7.94
C ARG A 92 9.01 -13.90 7.24
N PHE A 93 9.59 -14.12 6.06
CA PHE A 93 10.21 -13.06 5.27
C PHE A 93 9.18 -12.02 4.82
N THR A 94 9.48 -10.75 5.06
CA THR A 94 8.57 -9.61 4.86
C THR A 94 9.11 -8.61 3.85
N VAL A 95 8.27 -7.66 3.42
CA VAL A 95 8.72 -6.54 2.58
C VAL A 95 9.76 -5.66 3.27
N MET A 96 9.77 -5.64 4.61
CA MET A 96 10.74 -4.87 5.40
C MET A 96 12.13 -5.51 5.33
N ASP A 97 12.24 -6.85 5.33
CA ASP A 97 13.51 -7.55 5.20
C ASP A 97 14.23 -7.24 3.88
N ILE A 98 13.47 -6.85 2.85
CA ILE A 98 14.03 -6.41 1.56
C ILE A 98 14.53 -4.96 1.64
N VAL A 99 13.78 -4.06 2.30
CA VAL A 99 13.93 -2.60 2.15
C VAL A 99 14.64 -1.95 3.33
N ASP A 100 14.31 -2.33 4.59
CA ASP A 100 14.84 -1.72 5.82
C ASP A 100 16.37 -1.60 5.87
N PRO A 101 17.17 -2.58 5.42
CA PRO A 101 18.62 -2.47 5.48
C PRO A 101 19.21 -1.27 4.71
N HIS A 102 18.42 -0.62 3.87
CA HIS A 102 18.86 0.44 2.98
C HIS A 102 18.42 1.85 3.46
N PHE A 103 17.54 1.94 4.47
CA PHE A 103 17.00 3.20 4.96
C PHE A 103 17.12 3.28 6.48
N PRO A 104 17.74 4.35 7.03
CA PRO A 104 17.78 4.58 8.47
C PRO A 104 16.43 5.05 9.02
N GLU A 105 15.58 5.64 8.18
CA GLU A 105 14.25 6.10 8.54
C GLU A 105 13.29 4.90 8.62
N ARG A 106 12.39 4.95 9.60
CA ARG A 106 11.35 3.94 9.73
C ARG A 106 10.27 4.17 8.69
N ILE A 107 10.21 3.30 7.69
CA ILE A 107 9.15 3.28 6.66
C ILE A 107 8.20 2.10 6.88
N TYR A 108 7.07 2.11 6.19
CA TYR A 108 6.07 1.04 6.28
C TYR A 108 5.26 0.94 4.97
N PRO A 109 4.70 -0.24 4.66
CA PRO A 109 3.97 -0.46 3.41
C PRO A 109 2.63 0.29 3.40
N VAL A 110 2.29 0.84 2.26
CA VAL A 110 1.02 1.51 1.96
C VAL A 110 0.01 0.48 1.46
N GLY A 111 -0.86 0.05 2.33
CA GLY A 111 -1.77 -1.06 2.08
C GLY A 111 -1.08 -2.41 2.14
N ARG A 112 -1.68 -3.40 1.51
CA ARG A 112 -1.16 -4.79 1.52
C ARG A 112 -1.32 -5.47 0.18
N LEU A 113 -0.40 -6.39 -0.10
CA LEU A 113 -0.54 -7.48 -1.05
C LEU A 113 -0.48 -8.80 -0.28
N ASP A 114 -1.27 -9.77 -0.70
CA ASP A 114 -1.22 -11.11 -0.11
C ASP A 114 0.16 -11.75 -0.35
N ARG A 115 0.48 -12.81 0.41
CA ARG A 115 1.75 -13.53 0.29
C ARG A 115 2.00 -14.02 -1.14
N GLU A 116 0.97 -14.57 -1.79
CA GLU A 116 1.03 -15.12 -3.15
C GLU A 116 0.79 -14.07 -4.25
N THR A 117 0.44 -12.84 -3.89
CA THR A 117 0.27 -11.73 -4.83
C THR A 117 1.60 -11.01 -5.02
N THR A 118 1.94 -10.74 -6.26
CA THR A 118 3.16 -10.05 -6.66
C THR A 118 2.88 -8.62 -7.10
N GLY A 119 3.95 -7.87 -7.36
CA GLY A 119 3.85 -6.55 -8.00
C GLY A 119 4.04 -5.36 -7.07
N LEU A 120 3.63 -4.22 -7.54
CA LEU A 120 3.97 -2.94 -6.95
C LEU A 120 3.38 -2.73 -5.55
N ILE A 121 4.24 -2.33 -4.61
CA ILE A 121 3.84 -1.81 -3.31
C ILE A 121 4.70 -0.60 -2.96
N LEU A 122 4.06 0.44 -2.45
CA LEU A 122 4.75 1.64 -1.95
C LEU A 122 5.04 1.48 -0.46
N LEU A 123 6.24 1.87 -0.03
CA LEU A 123 6.61 2.02 1.38
C LEU A 123 6.98 3.47 1.63
N THR A 124 6.59 4.02 2.78
CA THR A 124 6.84 5.43 3.12
C THR A 124 6.73 5.68 4.62
N ASN A 125 7.26 6.80 5.09
CA ASN A 125 7.00 7.39 6.41
C ASN A 125 5.98 8.55 6.34
N ASP A 126 5.47 8.90 5.14
CA ASP A 126 4.41 9.89 4.96
C ASP A 126 3.03 9.28 5.27
N GLY A 127 2.61 9.40 6.54
CA GLY A 127 1.34 8.83 7.02
C GLY A 127 0.10 9.43 6.41
N GLU A 128 0.15 10.69 5.95
CA GLU A 128 -0.98 11.35 5.31
C GLU A 128 -1.20 10.81 3.91
N LEU A 129 -0.12 10.69 3.13
CA LEU A 129 -0.17 10.07 1.82
C LEU A 129 -0.59 8.59 1.92
N ALA A 130 -0.02 7.83 2.86
CA ALA A 130 -0.38 6.43 3.07
C ALA A 130 -1.88 6.26 3.37
N GLN A 131 -2.45 7.15 4.21
CA GLN A 131 -3.88 7.16 4.49
C GLN A 131 -4.71 7.45 3.23
N LYS A 132 -4.35 8.47 2.46
CA LYS A 132 -5.05 8.83 1.22
C LYS A 132 -5.03 7.69 0.20
N LEU A 133 -3.88 7.07 -0.02
CA LEU A 133 -3.73 5.96 -0.97
C LEU A 133 -4.49 4.67 -0.57
N THR A 134 -4.79 4.50 0.71
CA THR A 134 -5.48 3.31 1.22
C THR A 134 -6.97 3.52 1.52
N HIS A 135 -7.40 4.75 1.76
CA HIS A 135 -8.78 5.03 2.11
C HIS A 135 -9.68 5.01 0.87
N PRO A 136 -10.84 4.34 0.90
CA PRO A 136 -11.73 4.16 -0.26
C PRO A 136 -12.17 5.47 -0.93
N SER A 137 -12.36 6.55 -0.16
CA SER A 137 -12.85 7.83 -0.69
C SER A 137 -11.90 8.55 -1.64
N TYR A 138 -10.64 8.14 -1.71
CA TYR A 138 -9.66 8.72 -2.63
C TYR A 138 -9.50 7.95 -3.94
N HIS A 139 -10.21 6.83 -4.10
CA HIS A 139 -10.29 6.06 -5.36
C HIS A 139 -8.92 5.75 -6.00
N ALA A 140 -7.90 5.45 -5.18
CA ALA A 140 -6.59 5.08 -5.70
C ALA A 140 -6.70 3.86 -6.64
N GLN A 141 -6.35 4.06 -7.90
CA GLN A 141 -6.44 3.03 -8.94
C GLN A 141 -5.38 1.96 -8.75
N LYS A 142 -5.76 0.72 -9.04
CA LYS A 142 -4.92 -0.46 -8.99
C LYS A 142 -5.23 -1.32 -10.20
N GLN A 143 -4.20 -1.61 -11.02
CA GLN A 143 -4.38 -2.51 -12.15
C GLN A 143 -3.64 -3.81 -11.87
N TYR A 144 -4.30 -4.90 -12.23
CA TYR A 144 -3.82 -6.25 -11.98
C TYR A 144 -3.84 -7.07 -13.27
N ARG A 145 -2.78 -7.86 -13.47
CA ARG A 145 -2.73 -8.96 -14.42
C ARG A 145 -3.03 -10.27 -13.67
N ILE A 146 -3.93 -11.07 -14.19
CA ILE A 146 -4.54 -12.18 -13.46
C ILE A 146 -4.52 -13.41 -14.35
N GLY A 147 -3.85 -14.47 -13.89
CA GLY A 147 -3.93 -15.80 -14.49
C GLY A 147 -5.02 -16.62 -13.81
N LEU A 148 -5.95 -17.12 -14.61
CA LEU A 148 -7.11 -17.90 -14.19
C LEU A 148 -6.87 -19.39 -14.38
N SER A 149 -7.70 -20.23 -13.80
CA SER A 149 -7.67 -21.70 -13.98
C SER A 149 -8.07 -22.15 -15.38
N HIS A 150 -8.83 -21.33 -16.10
CA HIS A 150 -9.32 -21.54 -17.47
C HIS A 150 -9.80 -20.21 -18.06
N GLY A 151 -10.05 -20.20 -19.37
CA GLY A 151 -10.46 -19.00 -20.09
C GLY A 151 -11.72 -18.36 -19.54
N LEU A 152 -11.71 -17.04 -19.40
CA LEU A 152 -12.87 -16.25 -18.98
C LEU A 152 -13.91 -16.24 -20.10
N THR A 153 -15.15 -16.62 -19.76
CA THR A 153 -16.26 -16.59 -20.72
C THR A 153 -16.73 -15.17 -21.00
N GLN A 154 -17.33 -14.93 -22.17
CA GLN A 154 -17.93 -13.62 -22.46
C GLN A 154 -19.07 -13.29 -21.51
N GLU A 155 -19.87 -14.26 -21.09
CA GLU A 155 -20.95 -14.07 -20.11
C GLU A 155 -20.41 -13.56 -18.78
N ASP A 156 -19.34 -14.15 -18.25
CA ASP A 156 -18.76 -13.72 -16.99
C ASP A 156 -18.00 -12.39 -17.13
N TYR A 157 -17.39 -12.13 -18.29
CA TYR A 157 -16.83 -10.81 -18.60
C TYR A 157 -17.93 -9.72 -18.48
N ASP A 158 -19.08 -9.94 -19.10
CA ASP A 158 -20.20 -8.98 -19.07
C ASP A 158 -20.75 -8.83 -17.63
N ARG A 159 -20.82 -9.91 -16.84
CA ARG A 159 -21.20 -9.86 -15.43
C ARG A 159 -20.20 -9.06 -14.58
N ILE A 160 -18.90 -9.21 -14.82
CA ILE A 160 -17.85 -8.43 -14.12
C ILE A 160 -18.03 -6.94 -14.43
N MET A 161 -18.25 -6.58 -15.70
CA MET A 161 -18.45 -5.19 -16.11
C MET A 161 -19.76 -4.59 -15.57
N ALA A 162 -20.79 -5.40 -15.37
CA ALA A 162 -22.05 -4.98 -14.75
C ALA A 162 -21.96 -4.80 -13.22
N GLY A 163 -20.90 -5.32 -12.61
CA GLY A 163 -20.71 -5.38 -11.15
C GLY A 163 -21.15 -6.71 -10.56
N VAL A 164 -20.31 -7.25 -9.66
CA VAL A 164 -20.54 -8.55 -9.00
C VAL A 164 -20.80 -8.32 -7.52
N GLU A 165 -21.92 -8.88 -7.03
CA GLU A 165 -22.27 -8.83 -5.61
C GLU A 165 -21.40 -9.83 -4.83
N LEU A 166 -20.70 -9.36 -3.81
CA LEU A 166 -19.99 -10.17 -2.81
C LEU A 166 -20.63 -9.94 -1.43
N GLU A 167 -20.26 -10.75 -0.45
CA GLU A 167 -20.79 -10.68 0.92
C GLU A 167 -20.67 -9.29 1.57
N ASP A 168 -19.65 -8.52 1.17
CA ASP A 168 -19.35 -7.16 1.67
C ASP A 168 -19.72 -6.07 0.67
N GLY A 169 -20.62 -6.36 -0.27
CA GLY A 169 -21.21 -5.44 -1.26
C GLY A 169 -20.65 -5.58 -2.67
N VAL A 170 -21.24 -4.85 -3.60
CA VAL A 170 -20.90 -4.89 -5.02
C VAL A 170 -19.44 -4.54 -5.26
N VAL A 171 -18.80 -5.30 -6.14
CA VAL A 171 -17.48 -4.99 -6.72
C VAL A 171 -17.68 -4.37 -8.09
N GLU A 172 -17.29 -3.13 -8.23
CA GLU A 172 -17.23 -2.43 -9.50
C GLU A 172 -15.81 -2.48 -10.05
N VAL A 173 -15.68 -2.83 -11.32
CA VAL A 173 -14.44 -2.85 -12.08
C VAL A 173 -14.49 -1.67 -13.06
N ASN A 174 -13.44 -0.86 -13.10
CA ASN A 174 -13.38 0.29 -13.99
C ASN A 174 -13.30 -0.16 -15.45
N TRP A 175 -12.47 -1.17 -15.69
CA TRP A 175 -12.35 -1.88 -16.96
C TRP A 175 -11.74 -3.27 -16.74
N ILE A 176 -11.96 -4.18 -17.68
CA ILE A 176 -11.31 -5.47 -17.82
C ILE A 176 -10.99 -5.70 -19.27
N ARG A 177 -9.89 -6.40 -19.59
CA ARG A 177 -9.53 -6.81 -20.94
C ARG A 177 -8.82 -8.15 -20.93
N PHE A 178 -8.89 -8.88 -22.01
CA PHE A 178 -8.08 -10.07 -22.25
C PHE A 178 -6.65 -9.65 -22.56
N ALA A 179 -5.67 -10.41 -22.08
CA ALA A 179 -4.27 -10.22 -22.44
C ALA A 179 -4.07 -10.71 -23.88
N GLU A 180 -3.48 -9.88 -24.74
CA GLU A 180 -3.30 -10.19 -26.16
C GLU A 180 -2.35 -11.38 -26.42
N ASP A 181 -1.40 -11.59 -25.50
CA ASP A 181 -0.41 -12.68 -25.52
C ASP A 181 -0.98 -14.03 -25.06
N HIS A 182 -2.25 -14.09 -24.62
CA HIS A 182 -2.92 -15.30 -24.12
C HIS A 182 -4.20 -15.62 -24.90
N PRO A 183 -4.10 -16.34 -26.05
CA PRO A 183 -5.25 -16.65 -26.90
C PRO A 183 -6.31 -17.53 -26.22
N GLU A 184 -5.94 -18.27 -25.16
CA GLU A 184 -6.86 -19.10 -24.36
C GLU A 184 -7.76 -18.29 -23.42
N GLN A 185 -7.58 -16.97 -23.39
CA GLN A 185 -8.34 -16.03 -22.56
C GLN A 185 -8.31 -16.36 -21.04
N ASP A 186 -7.30 -17.07 -20.60
CA ASP A 186 -7.05 -17.42 -19.20
C ASP A 186 -6.25 -16.36 -18.44
N VAL A 187 -5.73 -15.36 -19.17
CA VAL A 187 -5.08 -14.18 -18.59
C VAL A 187 -5.88 -12.93 -18.93
N VAL A 188 -6.24 -12.20 -17.88
CA VAL A 188 -6.98 -10.94 -17.98
C VAL A 188 -6.28 -9.84 -17.21
N GLU A 189 -6.50 -8.60 -17.64
CA GLU A 189 -6.11 -7.41 -16.90
C GLU A 189 -7.35 -6.64 -16.48
N LEU A 190 -7.33 -6.07 -15.28
CA LEU A 190 -8.43 -5.23 -14.80
C LEU A 190 -7.96 -4.09 -13.91
N GLU A 191 -8.78 -3.05 -13.84
CA GLU A 191 -8.59 -1.93 -12.93
C GLU A 191 -9.72 -1.84 -11.92
N ILE A 192 -9.34 -1.67 -10.64
CA ILE A 192 -10.26 -1.39 -9.53
C ILE A 192 -9.74 -0.24 -8.67
N THR A 193 -10.65 0.42 -7.97
CA THR A 193 -10.34 1.38 -6.90
C THR A 193 -10.50 0.77 -5.52
N SER A 194 -11.22 -0.32 -5.39
CA SER A 194 -11.46 -1.02 -4.13
C SER A 194 -10.16 -1.51 -3.47
N GLY A 195 -10.10 -1.41 -2.14
CA GLY A 195 -9.02 -1.96 -1.31
C GLY A 195 -9.49 -3.05 -0.35
N ARG A 196 -10.71 -3.61 -0.56
CA ARG A 196 -11.27 -4.69 0.29
C ARG A 196 -10.37 -5.91 0.28
N ASN A 197 -10.43 -6.67 1.38
CA ASN A 197 -9.60 -7.87 1.54
C ASN A 197 -9.82 -8.86 0.38
N ARG A 198 -8.74 -9.24 -0.31
CA ARG A 198 -8.72 -10.25 -1.39
C ARG A 198 -9.80 -10.02 -2.47
N VAL A 199 -10.21 -8.77 -2.71
CA VAL A 199 -11.37 -8.46 -3.55
C VAL A 199 -11.26 -9.04 -4.95
N VAL A 200 -10.10 -8.96 -5.61
CA VAL A 200 -9.87 -9.52 -6.96
C VAL A 200 -10.03 -11.05 -6.94
N ARG A 201 -9.42 -11.73 -5.98
CA ARG A 201 -9.54 -13.20 -5.87
C ARG A 201 -11.00 -13.62 -5.60
N ARG A 202 -11.67 -12.98 -4.64
CA ARG A 202 -13.08 -13.27 -4.33
C ARG A 202 -14.01 -12.99 -5.50
N LEU A 203 -13.74 -11.96 -6.30
CA LEU A 203 -14.48 -11.65 -7.51
C LEU A 203 -14.48 -12.84 -8.47
N PHE A 204 -13.31 -13.37 -8.82
CA PHE A 204 -13.19 -14.49 -9.74
C PHE A 204 -13.63 -15.81 -9.10
N GLU A 205 -13.33 -16.04 -7.83
CA GLU A 205 -13.78 -17.22 -7.05
C GLU A 205 -15.31 -17.31 -7.02
N SER A 206 -16.03 -16.18 -6.91
CA SER A 206 -17.51 -16.16 -6.93
C SER A 206 -18.12 -16.53 -8.29
N LEU A 207 -17.34 -16.43 -9.36
CA LEU A 207 -17.73 -16.84 -10.72
C LEU A 207 -17.23 -18.25 -11.09
N GLY A 208 -16.56 -18.95 -10.15
CA GLY A 208 -16.07 -20.32 -10.34
C GLY A 208 -14.64 -20.42 -10.89
N TYR A 209 -13.89 -19.33 -10.97
CA TYR A 209 -12.49 -19.32 -11.40
C TYR A 209 -11.54 -19.37 -10.21
N GLU A 210 -10.48 -20.19 -10.30
CA GLU A 210 -9.34 -20.11 -9.40
C GLU A 210 -8.33 -19.11 -9.95
N VAL A 211 -7.89 -18.16 -9.11
CA VAL A 211 -6.84 -17.20 -9.46
C VAL A 211 -5.47 -17.84 -9.17
N LYS A 212 -4.81 -18.35 -10.20
CA LYS A 212 -3.48 -18.97 -10.14
C LYS A 212 -2.39 -17.95 -9.90
N ARG A 213 -2.42 -16.83 -10.64
CA ARG A 213 -1.45 -15.75 -10.58
C ARG A 213 -2.17 -14.42 -10.39
N LEU A 214 -1.58 -13.51 -9.61
CA LEU A 214 -2.11 -12.17 -9.38
C LEU A 214 -0.95 -11.20 -9.20
N ASP A 215 -0.82 -10.27 -10.14
CA ASP A 215 0.25 -9.31 -10.18
C ASP A 215 -0.27 -7.89 -10.30
N ARG A 216 0.11 -6.99 -9.35
CA ARG A 216 -0.25 -5.58 -9.44
C ARG A 216 0.80 -4.81 -10.22
N PHE A 217 0.52 -4.47 -11.47
CA PHE A 217 1.48 -3.77 -12.34
C PHE A 217 1.35 -2.24 -12.32
N TYR A 218 0.22 -1.71 -11.83
CA TYR A 218 -0.01 -0.28 -11.69
C TYR A 218 -0.62 0.06 -10.33
N PHE A 219 -0.15 1.14 -9.70
CA PHE A 219 -0.66 1.65 -8.45
C PHE A 219 -0.59 3.17 -8.38
N ALA A 220 -1.77 3.85 -8.43
CA ALA A 220 -1.90 5.30 -8.24
C ALA A 220 -0.94 6.15 -9.10
N GLY A 221 -0.74 5.82 -10.37
CA GLY A 221 0.18 6.53 -11.27
C GLY A 221 1.59 5.92 -11.36
N LEU A 222 1.90 4.92 -10.53
CA LEU A 222 3.20 4.26 -10.52
C LEU A 222 3.15 2.97 -11.35
N THR A 223 4.21 2.72 -12.13
CA THR A 223 4.37 1.55 -12.99
C THR A 223 5.63 0.76 -12.63
N LYS A 224 5.76 -0.45 -13.17
CA LYS A 224 6.95 -1.31 -12.99
C LYS A 224 8.17 -0.89 -13.80
N LYS A 225 8.08 0.14 -14.63
CA LYS A 225 9.16 0.54 -15.55
C LYS A 225 10.52 0.57 -14.83
N GLY A 226 11.49 -0.20 -15.34
CA GLY A 226 12.83 -0.32 -14.79
C GLY A 226 12.92 -0.97 -13.40
N LEU A 227 11.92 -1.73 -12.97
CA LEU A 227 11.86 -2.34 -11.64
C LEU A 227 11.63 -3.86 -11.73
N GLN A 228 12.72 -4.63 -11.65
CA GLN A 228 12.69 -6.09 -11.69
C GLN A 228 11.97 -6.68 -10.46
N ARG A 229 11.56 -7.93 -10.53
CA ARG A 229 10.95 -8.68 -9.43
C ARG A 229 11.89 -8.75 -8.23
N GLY A 230 11.39 -8.37 -7.04
CA GLY A 230 12.19 -8.27 -5.82
C GLY A 230 13.03 -7.00 -5.71
N GLY A 231 13.17 -6.22 -6.79
CA GLY A 231 13.85 -4.93 -6.78
C GLY A 231 12.99 -3.81 -6.18
N PHE A 232 13.65 -2.78 -5.69
CA PHE A 232 13.02 -1.55 -5.21
C PHE A 232 13.83 -0.32 -5.62
N ARG A 233 13.18 0.85 -5.61
CA ARG A 233 13.81 2.15 -5.84
C ARG A 233 13.08 3.25 -5.10
N GLU A 234 13.77 4.36 -4.81
CA GLU A 234 13.07 5.58 -4.39
C GLU A 234 12.27 6.17 -5.55
N LEU A 235 11.15 6.83 -5.24
CA LEU A 235 10.39 7.59 -6.22
C LEU A 235 11.14 8.86 -6.62
N THR A 236 11.03 9.22 -7.89
CA THR A 236 11.46 10.54 -8.38
C THR A 236 10.56 11.64 -7.81
N GLN A 237 11.05 12.89 -7.77
CA GLN A 237 10.25 14.04 -7.33
C GLN A 237 8.96 14.19 -8.16
N ARG A 238 9.01 13.88 -9.46
CA ARG A 238 7.84 13.92 -10.35
C ARG A 238 6.79 12.89 -9.94
N GLU A 239 7.20 11.67 -9.63
CA GLU A 239 6.29 10.61 -9.15
C GLU A 239 5.68 10.97 -7.79
N VAL A 240 6.45 11.53 -6.86
CA VAL A 240 5.95 12.00 -5.57
C VAL A 240 4.89 13.10 -5.75
N LEU A 241 5.13 14.08 -6.62
CA LEU A 241 4.15 15.11 -6.93
C LEU A 241 2.88 14.53 -7.56
N LEU A 242 3.05 13.57 -8.47
CA LEU A 242 1.96 12.89 -9.16
C LEU A 242 1.05 12.15 -8.18
N ILE A 243 1.60 11.28 -7.32
CA ILE A 243 0.78 10.54 -6.35
C ILE A 243 0.12 11.44 -5.32
N LYS A 244 0.78 12.52 -4.90
CA LYS A 244 0.20 13.55 -4.01
C LYS A 244 -0.94 14.31 -4.66
N HIS A 245 -0.84 14.60 -5.95
CA HIS A 245 -1.89 15.28 -6.71
C HIS A 245 -3.12 14.39 -6.89
N PHE A 246 -2.94 13.15 -7.33
CA PHE A 246 -4.06 12.20 -7.54
C PHE A 246 -4.79 11.82 -6.25
N THR A 247 -4.17 11.98 -5.10
CA THR A 247 -4.78 11.71 -3.78
C THR A 247 -5.25 12.97 -3.06
N GLY A 248 -5.28 14.12 -3.76
CA GLY A 248 -5.55 15.42 -3.14
C GLY A 248 -7.02 15.69 -2.77
N GLN A 249 -7.98 15.05 -3.42
CA GLN A 249 -9.40 15.35 -3.26
C GLN A 249 -10.23 14.07 -3.05
N PRO A 250 -10.89 13.90 -1.88
CA PRO A 250 -11.89 12.86 -1.70
C PRO A 250 -13.03 13.05 -2.71
N GLY A 251 -13.39 11.98 -3.45
CA GLY A 251 -14.46 12.05 -4.45
C GLY A 251 -14.11 12.86 -5.70
N GLY A 252 -12.85 13.19 -5.91
CA GLY A 252 -12.36 13.82 -7.12
C GLY A 252 -12.65 12.99 -8.37
N PRO A 253 -12.60 13.60 -9.58
CA PRO A 253 -12.90 12.89 -10.83
C PRO A 253 -12.02 11.64 -10.93
N LYS A 254 -12.60 10.54 -11.42
CA LYS A 254 -11.83 9.33 -11.77
C LYS A 254 -10.65 9.80 -12.63
N PRO A 255 -9.41 9.34 -12.37
CA PRO A 255 -8.29 9.75 -13.19
C PRO A 255 -8.59 9.50 -14.67
N PHE A 256 -8.18 10.45 -15.46
CA PHE A 256 -8.49 10.60 -16.87
C PHE A 256 -8.10 9.35 -17.68
N GLU A 257 -9.05 8.76 -18.42
CA GLU A 257 -8.73 7.87 -19.54
C GLU A 257 -7.87 8.67 -20.53
N GLY A 258 -6.58 8.34 -20.67
CA GLY A 258 -5.68 9.00 -21.62
C GLY A 258 -4.63 9.97 -21.05
N ALA A 259 -4.33 9.92 -19.75
CA ALA A 259 -3.35 10.83 -19.14
C ALA A 259 -1.86 10.50 -19.43
N PHE A 260 -1.58 9.48 -20.22
CA PHE A 260 -0.23 9.19 -20.73
C PHE A 260 -0.22 9.31 -22.24
N PRO A 261 0.75 10.05 -22.83
CA PRO A 261 0.95 10.00 -24.28
C PRO A 261 1.26 8.56 -24.69
N ASP A 262 0.68 8.12 -25.79
CA ASP A 262 0.84 6.79 -26.41
C ASP A 262 2.31 6.41 -26.69
N ASP A 263 3.23 7.36 -26.57
CA ASP A 263 4.67 7.21 -26.85
C ASP A 263 5.47 6.45 -25.77
N GLU A 264 4.87 6.08 -24.62
CA GLU A 264 5.57 5.36 -23.54
C GLU A 264 5.10 3.89 -23.36
N VAL A 265 4.24 3.37 -24.24
CA VAL A 265 3.68 2.00 -24.11
C VAL A 265 4.56 0.94 -24.79
N ASP A 266 5.50 1.36 -25.65
CA ASP A 266 6.30 0.45 -26.48
C ASP A 266 7.40 -0.35 -25.73
N GLU A 267 7.60 -0.15 -24.41
CA GLU A 267 8.60 -0.90 -23.64
C GLU A 267 8.01 -1.88 -22.60
N LEU A 268 6.74 -2.27 -22.74
CA LEU A 268 6.16 -3.31 -21.89
C LEU A 268 6.57 -4.73 -22.30
N SER A 269 7.29 -4.88 -23.43
CA SER A 269 7.74 -6.18 -23.95
C SER A 269 8.75 -6.90 -23.05
N ASP A 270 9.46 -6.17 -22.17
CA ASP A 270 10.45 -6.78 -21.25
C ASP A 270 9.82 -7.37 -19.96
N VAL A 271 8.49 -7.36 -19.83
CA VAL A 271 7.78 -7.92 -18.66
C VAL A 271 7.33 -9.37 -18.89
N GLU A 272 7.49 -9.88 -20.11
CA GLU A 272 6.97 -11.20 -20.51
C GLU A 272 7.65 -12.38 -19.80
N ASP A 273 8.93 -12.30 -19.47
CA ASP A 273 9.69 -13.43 -18.91
C ASP A 273 9.30 -13.81 -17.46
N ASP A 274 8.82 -12.86 -16.68
CA ASP A 274 8.50 -13.10 -15.26
C ASP A 274 7.19 -13.87 -15.02
N PHE A 275 6.29 -13.98 -16.04
CA PHE A 275 4.99 -14.62 -15.86
C PHE A 275 5.04 -16.14 -16.11
N TYR A 276 6.10 -16.63 -16.78
CA TYR A 276 6.24 -18.02 -17.20
C TYR A 276 7.17 -18.87 -16.32
N ASP A 277 8.10 -18.28 -15.56
CA ASP A 277 9.20 -19.03 -14.91
C ASP A 277 8.86 -19.78 -13.61
N ASP A 278 7.65 -19.60 -13.04
CA ASP A 278 7.30 -20.19 -11.73
C ASP A 278 6.80 -21.66 -11.76
N ASP A 279 6.65 -22.29 -12.93
CA ASP A 279 6.06 -23.65 -13.05
C ASP A 279 7.11 -24.79 -13.15
N ASN A 280 8.42 -24.51 -13.02
CA ASN A 280 9.46 -25.51 -13.30
C ASN A 280 10.28 -25.99 -12.09
N GLU A 281 9.79 -25.80 -10.83
CA GLU A 281 10.36 -26.46 -9.66
C GLU A 281 9.29 -27.32 -8.96
N ALA A 282 9.24 -28.59 -9.36
CA ALA A 282 8.62 -29.70 -8.63
C ALA A 282 9.68 -30.74 -8.28
#